data_75705248d55c564fbcdd1a7cec4625dd
#
_entry.id   75705248d55c564fbcdd1a7cec4625dd
#
_cell.length_a   1.000
_cell.length_b   1.000
_cell.length_c   1.000
_cell.angle_alpha   90.00
_cell.angle_beta   90.00
_cell.angle_gamma   90.00
#
_symmetry.space_group_name_H-M   'P 1'
#
loop_
_entity.id
_entity.type
_entity.pdbx_description
1 polymer ?
#
loop_
_entity_poly.entity_id
_entity_poly.type
_entity_poly.pdbx_seq_one_letter_code
_entity_poly.pdbx_strand_id
1 'polypeptide(L)'
;QVKGAAALLARSNLNYVGFVEGDDIYEGAVDVIVCDGFVGNIALKASEGVARMLMHFARDEFLKTPLSRLAAWVSKPVLRAVMERLDPRQYNGASLLGLRGIVIKSHGGADAISFANAIEEAMLEVKKGVLERISGELQVIFDERPAV
;
A
#
# COMPACT_ATOMS: atom_id res chain seq x y z
N GLN A 1 15.04 -17.76 3.95
CA GLN A 1 15.09 -16.63 3.00
C GLN A 1 15.09 -15.30 3.76
N VAL A 2 14.14 -15.01 4.64
CA VAL A 2 14.00 -13.72 5.36
C VAL A 2 15.28 -13.36 6.14
N LYS A 3 15.85 -14.29 6.93
CA LYS A 3 17.11 -14.04 7.68
C LYS A 3 18.29 -13.73 6.76
N GLY A 4 18.36 -14.37 5.59
CA GLY A 4 19.40 -14.11 4.60
C GLY A 4 19.25 -12.72 3.98
N ALA A 5 18.03 -12.33 3.62
CA ALA A 5 17.71 -10.99 3.12
C ALA A 5 18.03 -9.91 4.16
N ALA A 6 17.63 -10.11 5.42
CA ALA A 6 17.92 -9.20 6.53
C ALA A 6 19.44 -8.98 6.71
N ALA A 7 20.24 -10.04 6.61
CA ALA A 7 21.70 -9.94 6.73
C ALA A 7 22.34 -9.15 5.56
N LEU A 8 21.77 -9.22 4.36
CA LEU A 8 22.20 -8.43 3.20
C LEU A 8 21.79 -6.98 3.32
N LEU A 9 20.53 -6.72 3.71
CA LEU A 9 20.01 -5.37 3.89
C LEU A 9 20.73 -4.61 5.02
N ALA A 10 21.09 -5.29 6.11
CA ALA A 10 21.83 -4.69 7.21
C ALA A 10 23.26 -4.24 6.83
N ARG A 11 23.79 -4.74 5.70
CA ARG A 11 25.12 -4.36 5.15
C ARG A 11 25.02 -3.35 4.01
N SER A 12 23.82 -3.03 3.56
CA SER A 12 23.59 -2.06 2.50
C SER A 12 23.58 -0.63 3.07
N ASN A 13 23.59 0.34 2.18
CA ASN A 13 23.42 1.76 2.50
C ASN A 13 21.96 2.19 2.71
N LEU A 14 21.02 1.23 2.67
CA LEU A 14 19.61 1.49 2.91
C LEU A 14 19.34 1.74 4.41
N ASN A 15 18.36 2.59 4.70
CA ASN A 15 17.85 2.77 6.06
C ASN A 15 17.00 1.56 6.48
N TYR A 16 17.68 0.44 6.68
CA TYR A 16 17.03 -0.82 7.05
C TYR A 16 16.68 -0.82 8.54
N VAL A 17 15.39 -0.82 8.84
CA VAL A 17 14.85 -0.77 10.22
C VAL A 17 14.83 -2.14 10.89
N GLY A 18 14.79 -3.23 10.11
CA GLY A 18 14.72 -4.58 10.65
C GLY A 18 13.48 -5.34 10.21
N PHE A 19 13.11 -6.33 11.00
CA PHE A 19 11.90 -7.12 10.79
C PHE A 19 10.68 -6.38 11.36
N VAL A 20 9.57 -6.41 10.61
CA VAL A 20 8.27 -5.82 10.98
C VAL A 20 7.26 -6.95 11.10
N GLU A 21 6.41 -6.92 12.10
CA GLU A 21 5.31 -7.86 12.28
C GLU A 21 4.03 -7.36 11.57
N GLY A 22 3.00 -8.21 11.51
CA GLY A 22 1.79 -7.88 10.74
C GLY A 22 0.96 -6.74 11.34
N ASP A 23 1.03 -6.51 12.64
CA ASP A 23 0.38 -5.41 13.35
C ASP A 23 1.07 -4.07 13.12
N ASP A 24 2.41 -4.07 12.99
CA ASP A 24 3.20 -2.87 12.71
C ASP A 24 2.87 -2.23 11.35
N ILE A 25 2.24 -2.98 10.42
CA ILE A 25 1.91 -2.48 9.07
C ILE A 25 1.11 -1.17 9.12
N TYR A 26 0.25 -1.02 10.13
CA TYR A 26 -0.64 0.15 10.24
C TYR A 26 -0.15 1.21 11.23
N GLU A 27 0.94 0.97 11.93
CA GLU A 27 1.51 1.92 12.89
C GLU A 27 2.29 3.06 12.20
N GLY A 28 2.71 2.86 10.95
CA GLY A 28 3.44 3.88 10.19
C GLY A 28 4.87 4.09 10.67
N ALA A 29 5.45 3.10 11.33
CA ALA A 29 6.82 3.15 11.83
C ALA A 29 7.87 3.08 10.72
N VAL A 30 7.49 2.59 9.55
CA VAL A 30 8.37 2.42 8.37
C VAL A 30 7.67 2.87 7.09
N ASP A 31 8.43 3.37 6.12
CA ASP A 31 7.89 3.87 4.85
C ASP A 31 7.62 2.75 3.83
N VAL A 32 8.41 1.68 3.87
CA VAL A 32 8.33 0.57 2.92
C VAL A 32 8.47 -0.76 3.64
N ILE A 33 7.53 -1.66 3.41
CA ILE A 33 7.55 -3.05 3.90
C ILE A 33 7.64 -3.99 2.71
N VAL A 34 8.69 -4.82 2.69
CA VAL A 34 8.90 -5.83 1.63
C VAL A 34 8.51 -7.20 2.17
N CYS A 35 7.60 -7.87 1.48
CA CYS A 35 7.15 -9.21 1.85
C CYS A 35 6.98 -10.10 0.62
N ASP A 36 6.72 -11.39 0.85
CA ASP A 36 6.27 -12.30 -0.19
C ASP A 36 4.93 -11.83 -0.79
N GLY A 37 4.81 -11.89 -2.11
CA GLY A 37 3.64 -11.34 -2.80
C GLY A 37 2.33 -12.05 -2.46
N PHE A 38 2.35 -13.35 -2.14
CA PHE A 38 1.18 -14.08 -1.70
C PHE A 38 0.75 -13.63 -0.28
N VAL A 39 1.72 -13.53 0.62
CA VAL A 39 1.48 -13.04 2.00
C VAL A 39 0.96 -11.60 1.98
N GLY A 40 1.60 -10.72 1.21
CA GLY A 40 1.15 -9.33 1.06
C GLY A 40 -0.25 -9.22 0.48
N ASN A 41 -0.60 -10.04 -0.53
CA ASN A 41 -1.95 -10.05 -1.09
C ASN A 41 -3.01 -10.55 -0.09
N ILE A 42 -2.68 -11.52 0.76
CA ILE A 42 -3.57 -11.98 1.83
C ILE A 42 -3.76 -10.85 2.86
N ALA A 43 -2.68 -10.21 3.29
CA ALA A 43 -2.75 -9.11 4.25
C ALA A 43 -3.65 -7.97 3.73
N LEU A 44 -3.45 -7.52 2.49
CA LEU A 44 -4.29 -6.50 1.86
C LEU A 44 -5.76 -6.90 1.82
N LYS A 45 -6.07 -8.12 1.34
CA LYS A 45 -7.47 -8.59 1.25
C LYS A 45 -8.13 -8.78 2.61
N ALA A 46 -7.39 -9.25 3.60
CA ALA A 46 -7.88 -9.39 4.97
C ALA A 46 -8.20 -8.00 5.56
N SER A 47 -7.31 -7.03 5.36
CA SER A 47 -7.49 -5.64 5.82
C SER A 47 -8.71 -4.97 5.18
N GLU A 48 -8.87 -5.11 3.86
CA GLU A 48 -10.07 -4.64 3.16
C GLU A 48 -11.34 -5.30 3.69
N GLY A 49 -11.28 -6.60 3.97
CA GLY A 49 -12.39 -7.37 4.55
C GLY A 49 -12.78 -6.87 5.93
N VAL A 50 -11.79 -6.67 6.82
CA VAL A 50 -11.99 -6.13 8.16
C VAL A 50 -12.56 -4.72 8.12
N ALA A 51 -12.04 -3.85 7.27
CA ALA A 51 -12.55 -2.48 7.11
C ALA A 51 -14.03 -2.49 6.69
N ARG A 52 -14.40 -3.31 5.69
CA ARG A 52 -15.80 -3.46 5.26
C ARG A 52 -16.70 -4.01 6.37
N MET A 53 -16.22 -4.99 7.12
CA MET A 53 -16.96 -5.60 8.25
C MET A 53 -17.22 -4.56 9.34
N LEU A 54 -16.22 -3.78 9.74
CA LEU A 54 -16.36 -2.72 10.74
C LEU A 54 -17.36 -1.66 10.29
N MET A 55 -17.32 -1.26 9.03
CA MET A 55 -18.28 -0.30 8.46
C MET A 55 -19.70 -0.84 8.45
N HIS A 56 -19.87 -2.15 8.17
CA HIS A 56 -21.17 -2.80 8.23
C HIS A 56 -21.73 -2.79 9.67
N PHE A 57 -20.91 -3.19 10.64
CA PHE A 57 -21.32 -3.18 12.05
C PHE A 57 -21.65 -1.77 12.54
N ALA A 58 -20.82 -0.77 12.21
CA ALA A 58 -21.12 0.60 12.57
C ALA A 58 -22.44 1.09 11.99
N ARG A 59 -22.72 0.77 10.71
CA ARG A 59 -24.00 1.10 10.07
C ARG A 59 -25.17 0.46 10.78
N ASP A 60 -25.08 -0.81 11.13
CA ASP A 60 -26.16 -1.54 11.79
C ASP A 60 -26.45 -0.94 13.16
N GLU A 61 -25.41 -0.59 13.94
CA GLU A 61 -25.58 0.06 15.24
C GLU A 61 -26.25 1.45 15.09
N PHE A 62 -25.84 2.24 14.13
CA PHE A 62 -26.45 3.55 13.88
C PHE A 62 -27.91 3.47 13.43
N LEU A 63 -28.35 2.36 12.83
CA LEU A 63 -29.73 2.21 12.35
C LEU A 63 -30.70 1.65 13.40
N LYS A 64 -30.21 1.14 14.54
CA LYS A 64 -31.02 0.44 15.55
C LYS A 64 -32.10 1.33 16.22
N THR A 65 -31.78 2.56 16.55
CA THR A 65 -32.67 3.43 17.32
C THR A 65 -32.80 4.82 16.70
N PRO A 66 -33.88 5.58 16.97
CA PRO A 66 -33.98 6.97 16.53
C PRO A 66 -32.85 7.85 17.06
N LEU A 67 -32.39 7.60 18.29
CA LEU A 67 -31.27 8.35 18.90
C LEU A 67 -29.95 8.07 18.21
N SER A 68 -29.67 6.80 17.90
CA SER A 68 -28.44 6.44 17.17
C SER A 68 -28.46 6.98 15.73
N ARG A 69 -29.61 7.08 15.10
CA ARG A 69 -29.76 7.73 13.77
C ARG A 69 -29.45 9.22 13.83
N LEU A 70 -29.91 9.90 14.89
CA LEU A 70 -29.55 11.30 15.12
C LEU A 70 -28.05 11.47 15.34
N ALA A 71 -27.46 10.61 16.15
CA ALA A 71 -26.01 10.58 16.37
C ALA A 71 -25.23 10.35 15.06
N ALA A 72 -25.69 9.43 14.20
CA ALA A 72 -25.09 9.21 12.88
C ALA A 72 -25.16 10.47 12.00
N TRP A 73 -26.28 11.19 12.03
CA TRP A 73 -26.45 12.41 11.26
C TRP A 73 -25.48 13.50 11.71
N VAL A 74 -25.33 13.70 13.01
CA VAL A 74 -24.37 14.65 13.59
C VAL A 74 -22.93 14.26 13.28
N SER A 75 -22.62 12.95 13.37
CA SER A 75 -21.26 12.42 13.13
C SER A 75 -20.91 12.26 11.64
N LYS A 76 -21.85 12.50 10.73
CA LYS A 76 -21.67 12.28 9.29
C LYS A 76 -20.38 12.91 8.71
N PRO A 77 -20.00 14.16 9.06
CA PRO A 77 -18.76 14.74 8.53
C PRO A 77 -17.50 13.98 8.97
N VAL A 78 -17.46 13.55 10.24
CA VAL A 78 -16.34 12.79 10.79
C VAL A 78 -16.26 11.40 10.16
N LEU A 79 -17.40 10.70 10.08
CA LEU A 79 -17.47 9.39 9.44
C LEU A 79 -17.04 9.46 7.98
N ARG A 80 -17.46 10.50 7.26
CA ARG A 80 -17.06 10.72 5.87
C ARG A 80 -15.54 10.91 5.73
N ALA A 81 -14.93 11.72 6.59
CA ALA A 81 -13.48 11.93 6.59
C ALA A 81 -12.69 10.63 6.87
N VAL A 82 -13.19 9.80 7.79
CA VAL A 82 -12.60 8.47 8.06
C VAL A 82 -12.74 7.55 6.85
N MET A 83 -13.93 7.50 6.25
CA MET A 83 -14.19 6.67 5.06
C MET A 83 -13.32 7.09 3.86
N GLU A 84 -13.14 8.39 3.65
CA GLU A 84 -12.26 8.91 2.59
C GLU A 84 -10.82 8.46 2.80
N ARG A 85 -10.30 8.46 4.04
CA ARG A 85 -8.95 7.96 4.35
C ARG A 85 -8.78 6.45 4.15
N LEU A 86 -9.84 5.69 4.34
CA LEU A 86 -9.85 4.22 4.19
C LEU A 86 -10.24 3.78 2.77
N ASP A 87 -10.50 4.72 1.87
CA ASP A 87 -10.95 4.40 0.51
C ASP A 87 -9.83 3.79 -0.33
N PRO A 88 -9.89 2.49 -0.65
CA PRO A 88 -8.84 1.82 -1.42
C PRO A 88 -8.69 2.37 -2.84
N ARG A 89 -9.67 3.12 -3.34
CA ARG A 89 -9.63 3.74 -4.67
C ARG A 89 -8.50 4.76 -4.79
N GLN A 90 -8.15 5.42 -3.67
CA GLN A 90 -7.07 6.41 -3.64
C GLN A 90 -5.67 5.78 -3.80
N TYR A 91 -5.54 4.49 -3.49
CA TYR A 91 -4.28 3.74 -3.50
C TYR A 91 -4.20 2.75 -4.66
N ASN A 92 -5.01 2.96 -5.70
CA ASN A 92 -5.01 2.10 -6.86
C ASN A 92 -3.85 2.47 -7.79
N GLY A 93 -3.12 1.46 -8.24
CA GLY A 93 -1.96 1.60 -9.11
C GLY A 93 -0.73 0.96 -8.46
N ALA A 94 -0.42 -0.27 -8.87
CA ALA A 94 0.77 -0.98 -8.39
C ALA A 94 1.80 -1.08 -9.51
N SER A 95 3.00 -0.58 -9.27
CA SER A 95 4.11 -0.65 -10.22
C SER A 95 4.59 -2.08 -10.39
N LEU A 96 4.70 -2.56 -11.62
CA LEU A 96 5.37 -3.80 -11.96
C LEU A 96 6.86 -3.53 -12.14
N LEU A 97 7.64 -3.77 -11.10
CA LEU A 97 9.08 -3.56 -11.08
C LEU A 97 9.83 -4.61 -11.92
N GLY A 98 11.04 -4.27 -12.38
CA GLY A 98 11.92 -5.16 -13.16
C GLY A 98 11.62 -5.18 -14.67
N LEU A 99 10.75 -4.33 -15.15
CA LEU A 99 10.46 -4.16 -16.58
C LEU A 99 11.28 -3.01 -17.17
N ARG A 100 11.43 -3.01 -18.51
CA ARG A 100 12.14 -1.94 -19.25
C ARG A 100 11.29 -0.70 -19.51
N GLY A 101 10.12 -0.62 -18.92
CA GLY A 101 9.18 0.48 -19.04
C GLY A 101 8.28 0.55 -17.82
N ILE A 102 7.64 1.68 -17.60
CA ILE A 102 6.68 1.86 -16.52
C ILE A 102 5.40 1.12 -16.87
N VAL A 103 5.02 0.19 -16.02
CA VAL A 103 3.76 -0.57 -16.13
C VAL A 103 3.06 -0.52 -14.80
N ILE A 104 1.90 0.10 -14.76
CA ILE A 104 1.05 0.20 -13.58
C ILE A 104 -0.13 -0.77 -13.69
N LYS A 105 -0.24 -1.64 -12.72
CA LYS A 105 -1.37 -2.57 -12.61
C LYS A 105 -2.50 -1.91 -11.83
N SER A 106 -3.66 -1.73 -12.47
CA SER A 106 -4.89 -1.35 -11.79
C SER A 106 -5.59 -2.57 -11.19
N HIS A 107 -6.37 -2.37 -10.13
CA HIS A 107 -7.17 -3.42 -9.51
C HIS A 107 -8.28 -3.88 -10.46
N GLY A 108 -8.59 -5.20 -10.49
CA GLY A 108 -9.59 -5.76 -11.40
C GLY A 108 -11.03 -5.25 -11.19
N GLY A 109 -11.34 -4.76 -10.00
CA GLY A 109 -12.62 -4.12 -9.65
C GLY A 109 -12.58 -2.59 -9.68
N ALA A 110 -11.60 -1.99 -10.37
CA ALA A 110 -11.44 -0.55 -10.41
C ALA A 110 -12.61 0.13 -11.15
N ASP A 111 -13.18 1.15 -10.52
CA ASP A 111 -14.08 2.10 -11.17
C ASP A 111 -13.28 3.21 -11.89
N ALA A 112 -13.98 4.16 -12.49
CA ALA A 112 -13.35 5.25 -13.23
C ALA A 112 -12.40 6.10 -12.36
N ILE A 113 -12.73 6.31 -11.09
CA ILE A 113 -11.91 7.08 -10.14
C ILE A 113 -10.63 6.31 -9.83
N SER A 114 -10.77 5.04 -9.48
CA SER A 114 -9.62 4.15 -9.24
C SER A 114 -8.69 4.09 -10.45
N PHE A 115 -9.24 3.96 -11.64
CA PHE A 115 -8.44 3.90 -12.86
C PHE A 115 -7.72 5.21 -13.17
N ALA A 116 -8.36 6.36 -12.91
CA ALA A 116 -7.73 7.67 -13.02
C ALA A 116 -6.52 7.80 -12.07
N ASN A 117 -6.65 7.36 -10.82
CA ASN A 117 -5.55 7.35 -9.85
C ASN A 117 -4.38 6.47 -10.32
N ALA A 118 -4.65 5.32 -10.93
CA ALA A 118 -3.59 4.49 -11.51
C ALA A 118 -2.86 5.18 -12.69
N ILE A 119 -3.56 5.99 -13.48
CA ILE A 119 -2.94 6.81 -14.54
C ILE A 119 -2.09 7.93 -13.91
N GLU A 120 -2.59 8.58 -12.88
CA GLU A 120 -1.83 9.62 -12.16
C GLU A 120 -0.55 9.06 -11.55
N GLU A 121 -0.60 7.84 -10.99
CA GLU A 121 0.60 7.16 -10.49
C GLU A 121 1.61 6.89 -11.61
N ALA A 122 1.16 6.41 -12.77
CA ALA A 122 2.04 6.24 -13.93
C ALA A 122 2.71 7.55 -14.37
N MET A 123 1.94 8.64 -14.40
CA MET A 123 2.47 9.98 -14.72
C MET A 123 3.49 10.47 -13.69
N LEU A 124 3.24 10.18 -12.40
CA LEU A 124 4.14 10.53 -11.31
C LEU A 124 5.47 9.78 -11.41
N GLU A 125 5.43 8.49 -11.73
CA GLU A 125 6.63 7.67 -11.94
C GLU A 125 7.48 8.18 -13.11
N VAL A 126 6.84 8.50 -14.25
CA VAL A 126 7.52 9.12 -15.38
C VAL A 126 8.19 10.44 -14.96
N LYS A 127 7.43 11.31 -14.29
CA LYS A 127 7.93 12.62 -13.85
C LYS A 127 9.10 12.52 -12.87
N LYS A 128 9.10 11.48 -12.02
CA LYS A 128 10.15 11.23 -11.03
C LYS A 128 11.36 10.47 -11.60
N GLY A 129 11.29 9.98 -12.84
CA GLY A 129 12.34 9.17 -13.47
C GLY A 129 12.58 7.86 -12.70
N VAL A 130 11.52 7.20 -12.26
CA VAL A 130 11.63 6.04 -11.37
C VAL A 130 12.40 4.91 -12.03
N LEU A 131 12.19 4.66 -13.31
CA LEU A 131 12.85 3.59 -14.06
C LEU A 131 14.38 3.82 -14.15
N GLU A 132 14.78 5.03 -14.48
CA GLU A 132 16.18 5.43 -14.60
C GLU A 132 16.89 5.34 -13.25
N ARG A 133 16.23 5.78 -12.19
CA ARG A 133 16.75 5.70 -10.82
C ARG A 133 16.97 4.26 -10.38
N ILE A 134 15.97 3.39 -10.57
CA ILE A 134 16.08 1.95 -10.24
C ILE A 134 17.23 1.32 -11.04
N SER A 135 17.30 1.60 -12.34
CA SER A 135 18.36 1.05 -13.20
C SER A 135 19.76 1.51 -12.77
N GLY A 136 19.90 2.78 -12.41
CA GLY A 136 21.17 3.34 -11.93
C GLY A 136 21.62 2.70 -10.61
N GLU A 137 20.73 2.59 -9.62
CA GLU A 137 21.04 1.96 -8.33
C GLU A 137 21.37 0.46 -8.48
N LEU A 138 20.65 -0.25 -9.34
CA LEU A 138 20.94 -1.66 -9.61
C LEU A 138 22.31 -1.84 -10.27
N GLN A 139 22.70 -0.94 -11.16
CA GLN A 139 24.00 -1.03 -11.83
C GLN A 139 25.14 -0.89 -10.81
N VAL A 140 25.04 0.06 -9.88
CA VAL A 140 26.02 0.24 -8.79
C VAL A 140 26.13 -1.06 -7.95
N ILE A 141 25.00 -1.66 -7.57
CA ILE A 141 24.98 -2.89 -6.78
C ILE A 141 25.60 -4.07 -7.55
N PHE A 142 25.42 -4.14 -8.86
CA PHE A 142 26.01 -5.22 -9.68
C PHE A 142 27.51 -5.01 -9.91
N ASP A 143 27.97 -3.77 -10.07
CA ASP A 143 29.39 -3.44 -10.27
C ASP A 143 30.20 -3.66 -8.98
N GLU A 144 29.58 -3.51 -7.79
CA GLU A 144 30.21 -3.75 -6.50
C GLU A 144 30.26 -5.26 -6.10
N ARG A 145 29.63 -6.16 -6.87
CA ARG A 145 29.71 -7.59 -6.60
C ARG A 145 31.10 -8.11 -7.01
N PRO A 146 31.88 -8.71 -6.09
CA PRO A 146 33.09 -9.41 -6.46
C PRO A 146 32.73 -10.52 -7.46
N ALA A 147 33.50 -10.62 -8.53
CA ALA A 147 33.40 -11.71 -9.48
C ALA A 147 33.62 -13.05 -8.71
N VAL A 148 32.57 -13.89 -8.70
CA VAL A 148 32.62 -15.23 -8.09
C VAL A 148 33.31 -16.18 -9.04
#